data_ee3d43750722bdabb2f80c1ffb785da4
#
_entry.id   ee3d43750722bdabb2f80c1ffb785da4
#
_cell.length_a   1.000
_cell.length_b   1.000
_cell.length_c   1.000
_cell.angle_alpha   90.00
_cell.angle_beta   90.00
_cell.angle_gamma   90.00
#
_symmetry.space_group_name_H-M   'P 1'
#
loop_
_entity.id
_entity.type
_entity.pdbx_description
1 polymer ?
#
loop_
_entity_poly.entity_id
_entity_poly.type
_entity_poly.pdbx_seq_one_letter_code
_entity_poly.pdbx_strand_id
1 'polypeptide(L)'
;MAVEIELKARLDDPAPVKQRLFSLGTYCRSYGKSDTYWAAGGNPSSEVRVRREIDTEADGRVWEKTLVTYKIKEIRDGIEINDEREFTVSETGPDEAGGDVFEGLLNRLGLRPFIRKEKQGWAWTVGTPPVLAELSMVKDLGWFLELEILAEEKDERIIAESRKRLLSLLETLDIPPEWVESRPYTEMLKNGKA
;
A
#
# COMPACT_ATOMS: atom_id res chain seq x y z
N MET A 1 15.10 -11.66 -1.96
CA MET A 1 13.94 -11.16 -1.20
C MET A 1 13.20 -10.21 -2.11
N ALA A 2 11.87 -10.32 -2.16
CA ALA A 2 11.10 -9.45 -3.01
C ALA A 2 11.25 -7.99 -2.56
N VAL A 3 11.42 -7.10 -3.52
CA VAL A 3 11.50 -5.66 -3.34
C VAL A 3 10.31 -5.05 -4.06
N GLU A 4 9.52 -4.25 -3.36
CA GLU A 4 8.44 -3.48 -3.96
C GLU A 4 9.00 -2.20 -4.57
N ILE A 5 8.65 -1.95 -5.82
CA ILE A 5 8.95 -0.71 -6.53
C ILE A 5 7.61 -0.04 -6.81
N GLU A 6 7.30 1.02 -6.06
CA GLU A 6 5.98 1.65 -6.03
C GLU A 6 6.06 3.10 -6.49
N LEU A 7 5.07 3.50 -7.28
CA LEU A 7 4.76 4.88 -7.62
C LEU A 7 3.35 5.20 -7.15
N LYS A 8 3.19 6.33 -6.47
CA LYS A 8 1.90 6.80 -5.97
C LYS A 8 1.57 8.15 -6.59
N ALA A 9 0.33 8.32 -7.06
CA ALA A 9 -0.20 9.57 -7.58
C ALA A 9 -1.49 9.97 -6.84
N ARG A 10 -1.62 11.27 -6.55
CA ARG A 10 -2.85 11.83 -5.98
C ARG A 10 -3.85 12.12 -7.10
N LEU A 11 -5.14 11.88 -6.84
CA LEU A 11 -6.20 12.09 -7.82
C LEU A 11 -7.28 13.00 -7.24
N ASP A 12 -7.77 13.94 -8.06
CA ASP A 12 -8.94 14.74 -7.72
C ASP A 12 -10.23 13.96 -8.04
N ASP A 13 -10.28 13.31 -9.21
CA ASP A 13 -11.39 12.45 -9.64
C ASP A 13 -10.88 11.04 -10.01
N PRO A 14 -11.30 9.99 -9.29
CA PRO A 14 -10.88 8.61 -9.57
C PRO A 14 -11.63 7.98 -10.76
N ALA A 15 -12.77 8.53 -11.22
CA ALA A 15 -13.65 7.87 -12.16
C ALA A 15 -13.01 7.61 -13.53
N PRO A 16 -12.30 8.58 -14.16
CA PRO A 16 -11.64 8.34 -15.44
C PRO A 16 -10.54 7.26 -15.35
N VAL A 17 -9.74 7.30 -14.27
CA VAL A 17 -8.67 6.33 -14.03
C VAL A 17 -9.25 4.93 -13.83
N LYS A 18 -10.32 4.81 -13.04
CA LYS A 18 -11.02 3.54 -12.84
C LYS A 18 -11.54 2.94 -14.14
N GLN A 19 -12.14 3.76 -15.01
CA GLN A 19 -12.63 3.30 -16.31
C GLN A 19 -11.50 2.78 -17.21
N ARG A 20 -10.36 3.49 -17.25
CA ARG A 20 -9.18 3.05 -18.01
C ARG A 20 -8.60 1.75 -17.46
N LEU A 21 -8.50 1.60 -16.13
CA LEU A 21 -8.02 0.37 -15.52
C LEU A 21 -8.90 -0.83 -15.86
N PHE A 22 -10.23 -0.67 -15.94
CA PHE A 22 -11.12 -1.74 -16.42
C PHE A 22 -10.89 -2.10 -17.90
N SER A 23 -10.43 -1.15 -18.73
CA SER A 23 -10.15 -1.39 -20.14
C SER A 23 -8.76 -2.01 -20.38
N LEU A 24 -7.78 -1.70 -19.53
CA LEU A 24 -6.37 -2.05 -19.72
C LEU A 24 -5.93 -3.28 -18.92
N GLY A 25 -6.60 -3.58 -17.82
CA GLY A 25 -6.18 -4.58 -16.86
C GLY A 25 -7.24 -5.62 -16.54
N THR A 26 -6.82 -6.61 -15.77
CA THR A 26 -7.72 -7.61 -15.19
C THR A 26 -8.06 -7.19 -13.77
N TYR A 27 -9.35 -7.01 -13.49
CA TYR A 27 -9.83 -6.72 -12.14
C TYR A 27 -9.54 -7.89 -11.20
N CYS A 28 -8.96 -7.61 -10.05
CA CYS A 28 -8.59 -8.60 -9.06
C CYS A 28 -9.58 -8.62 -7.89
N ARG A 29 -9.73 -7.50 -7.21
CA ARG A 29 -10.51 -7.42 -5.97
C ARG A 29 -10.93 -5.99 -5.62
N SER A 30 -11.93 -5.87 -4.74
CA SER A 30 -12.08 -4.71 -3.87
C SER A 30 -11.53 -5.03 -2.48
N TYR A 31 -11.11 -4.00 -1.74
CA TYR A 31 -10.50 -4.20 -0.43
C TYR A 31 -10.80 -3.06 0.55
N GLY A 32 -10.74 -3.41 1.84
CA GLY A 32 -10.65 -2.48 2.94
C GLY A 32 -9.42 -2.78 3.79
N LYS A 33 -8.58 -1.79 4.06
CA LYS A 33 -7.34 -1.93 4.85
C LYS A 33 -7.36 -0.94 6.02
N SER A 34 -7.18 -1.46 7.24
CA SER A 34 -7.02 -0.66 8.47
C SER A 34 -5.65 -0.91 9.07
N ASP A 35 -4.80 0.08 9.01
CA ASP A 35 -3.41 0.03 9.47
C ASP A 35 -3.26 0.76 10.80
N THR A 36 -2.63 0.11 11.78
CA THR A 36 -2.12 0.75 13.00
C THR A 36 -0.60 0.71 12.99
N TYR A 37 0.03 1.86 13.07
CA TYR A 37 1.49 1.99 13.14
C TYR A 37 1.93 2.15 14.59
N TRP A 38 2.89 1.32 15.00
CA TRP A 38 3.43 1.21 16.34
C TRP A 38 4.89 1.61 16.35
N ALA A 39 5.31 2.41 17.33
CA ALA A 39 6.71 2.81 17.49
C ALA A 39 7.14 2.83 18.95
N ALA A 40 8.43 2.62 19.18
CA ALA A 40 9.06 2.76 20.49
C ALA A 40 9.40 4.23 20.76
N GLY A 41 8.91 4.77 21.89
CA GLY A 41 9.30 6.11 22.35
C GLY A 41 9.01 7.26 21.38
N GLY A 42 8.09 7.08 20.44
CA GLY A 42 7.76 8.08 19.43
C GLY A 42 8.81 8.20 18.30
N ASN A 43 9.77 7.26 18.21
CA ASN A 43 10.74 7.24 17.12
C ASN A 43 10.17 6.53 15.89
N PRO A 44 9.83 7.23 14.79
CA PRO A 44 9.24 6.65 13.60
C PRO A 44 10.18 5.73 12.79
N SER A 45 11.48 5.68 13.11
CA SER A 45 12.43 4.80 12.41
C SER A 45 12.30 3.31 12.78
N SER A 46 11.44 2.96 13.75
CA SER A 46 11.21 1.59 14.22
C SER A 46 9.74 1.24 14.14
N GLU A 47 9.12 1.51 12.97
CA GLU A 47 7.70 1.29 12.79
C GLU A 47 7.36 -0.19 12.56
N VAL A 48 6.38 -0.68 13.32
CA VAL A 48 5.70 -1.93 13.03
C VAL A 48 4.28 -1.59 12.60
N ARG A 49 3.86 -2.04 11.42
CA ARG A 49 2.48 -1.91 10.95
C ARG A 49 1.70 -3.18 11.28
N VAL A 50 0.58 -3.04 11.96
CA VAL A 50 -0.43 -4.08 12.07
C VAL A 50 -1.57 -3.69 11.13
N ARG A 51 -1.85 -4.54 10.14
CA ARG A 51 -2.89 -4.33 9.13
C ARG A 51 -4.01 -5.35 9.30
N ARG A 52 -5.24 -4.87 9.39
CA ARG A 52 -6.44 -5.68 9.16
C ARG A 52 -6.91 -5.40 7.75
N GLU A 53 -7.07 -6.47 6.96
CA GLU A 53 -7.44 -6.38 5.56
C GLU A 53 -8.63 -7.29 5.27
N ILE A 54 -9.61 -6.74 4.56
CA ILE A 54 -10.77 -7.47 4.04
C ILE A 54 -10.70 -7.33 2.52
N ASP A 55 -10.54 -8.45 1.83
CA ASP A 55 -10.53 -8.54 0.38
C ASP A 55 -11.83 -9.20 -0.11
N THR A 56 -12.44 -8.64 -1.13
CA THR A 56 -13.51 -9.29 -1.89
C THR A 56 -13.02 -9.52 -3.31
N GLU A 57 -12.76 -10.77 -3.64
CA GLU A 57 -12.27 -11.21 -4.94
C GLU A 57 -13.28 -10.97 -6.06
N ALA A 58 -12.84 -11.04 -7.32
CA ALA A 58 -13.70 -10.86 -8.50
C ALA A 58 -14.84 -11.90 -8.58
N ASP A 59 -14.65 -13.08 -8.01
CA ASP A 59 -15.67 -14.15 -7.94
C ASP A 59 -16.58 -14.05 -6.71
N GLY A 60 -16.43 -12.99 -5.89
CA GLY A 60 -17.23 -12.72 -4.70
C GLY A 60 -16.74 -13.41 -3.42
N ARG A 61 -15.65 -14.17 -3.44
CA ARG A 61 -15.06 -14.73 -2.22
C ARG A 61 -14.51 -13.60 -1.36
N VAL A 62 -14.75 -13.70 -0.05
CA VAL A 62 -14.26 -12.73 0.94
C VAL A 62 -13.19 -13.37 1.80
N TRP A 63 -12.08 -12.66 1.99
CA TRP A 63 -10.96 -13.03 2.84
C TRP A 63 -10.71 -11.94 3.86
N GLU A 64 -10.52 -12.36 5.10
CA GLU A 64 -10.07 -11.48 6.18
C GLU A 64 -8.72 -11.95 6.68
N LYS A 65 -7.79 -11.03 6.87
CA LYS A 65 -6.46 -11.34 7.41
C LYS A 65 -5.90 -10.20 8.24
N THR A 66 -5.09 -10.58 9.23
CA THR A 66 -4.27 -9.64 9.98
C THR A 66 -2.81 -9.90 9.66
N LEU A 67 -2.15 -8.86 9.19
CA LEU A 67 -0.76 -8.88 8.75
C LEU A 67 0.07 -7.99 9.66
N VAL A 68 1.30 -8.41 9.91
CA VAL A 68 2.31 -7.59 10.59
C VAL A 68 3.43 -7.32 9.61
N THR A 69 3.71 -6.05 9.39
CA THR A 69 4.70 -5.61 8.43
C THR A 69 5.76 -4.78 9.11
N TYR A 70 7.00 -5.07 8.76
CA TYR A 70 8.15 -4.23 9.00
C TYR A 70 8.82 -3.95 7.66
N LYS A 71 9.09 -2.67 7.34
CA LYS A 71 9.75 -2.33 6.07
C LYS A 71 10.85 -1.31 6.21
N ILE A 72 11.87 -1.48 5.39
CA ILE A 72 12.93 -0.49 5.17
C ILE A 72 12.59 0.22 3.87
N LYS A 73 12.30 1.51 3.98
CA LYS A 73 11.87 2.35 2.89
C LYS A 73 13.01 3.20 2.37
N GLU A 74 13.11 3.29 1.05
CA GLU A 74 13.95 4.23 0.33
C GLU A 74 13.12 4.97 -0.73
N ILE A 75 13.31 6.29 -0.86
CA ILE A 75 12.65 7.09 -1.89
C ILE A 75 13.71 7.60 -2.85
N ARG A 76 13.58 7.30 -4.15
CA ARG A 76 14.46 7.79 -5.22
C ARG A 76 13.61 8.34 -6.36
N ASP A 77 13.81 9.61 -6.69
CA ASP A 77 13.14 10.28 -7.84
C ASP A 77 11.62 10.05 -7.88
N GLY A 78 10.95 10.14 -6.73
CA GLY A 78 9.49 9.99 -6.60
C GLY A 78 8.99 8.54 -6.58
N ILE A 79 9.88 7.55 -6.61
CA ILE A 79 9.56 6.12 -6.51
C ILE A 79 9.92 5.61 -5.12
N GLU A 80 9.03 4.86 -4.49
CA GLU A 80 9.34 4.12 -3.26
C GLU A 80 9.94 2.75 -3.61
N ILE A 81 11.04 2.40 -2.94
CA ILE A 81 11.71 1.10 -3.03
C ILE A 81 11.69 0.51 -1.62
N ASN A 82 10.92 -0.53 -1.42
CA ASN A 82 10.66 -1.08 -0.10
C ASN A 82 11.20 -2.52 0.02
N ASP A 83 12.09 -2.76 1.00
CA ASP A 83 12.36 -4.10 1.52
C ASP A 83 11.31 -4.39 2.59
N GLU A 84 10.24 -5.09 2.20
CA GLU A 84 9.10 -5.38 3.05
C GLU A 84 9.20 -6.78 3.65
N ARG A 85 8.99 -6.88 4.96
CA ARG A 85 8.92 -8.12 5.72
C ARG A 85 7.54 -8.23 6.33
N GLU A 86 6.77 -9.17 5.84
CA GLU A 86 5.39 -9.38 6.26
C GLU A 86 5.16 -10.81 6.73
N PHE A 87 4.33 -10.97 7.75
CA PHE A 87 3.82 -12.27 8.16
C PHE A 87 2.36 -12.15 8.62
N THR A 88 1.62 -13.23 8.42
CA THR A 88 0.22 -13.31 8.80
C THR A 88 0.09 -13.73 10.26
N VAL A 89 -0.72 -13.00 11.02
CA VAL A 89 -1.07 -13.32 12.41
C VAL A 89 -2.36 -14.14 12.47
N SER A 90 -3.34 -13.81 11.62
CA SER A 90 -4.57 -14.55 11.45
C SER A 90 -5.05 -14.53 10.01
N GLU A 91 -5.61 -15.63 9.55
CA GLU A 91 -6.23 -15.81 8.23
C GLU A 91 -7.58 -16.46 8.40
N THR A 92 -8.60 -15.95 7.69
CA THR A 92 -9.97 -16.49 7.58
C THR A 92 -10.78 -16.60 8.86
N GLY A 93 -11.86 -15.85 8.89
CA GLY A 93 -12.87 -15.83 9.93
C GLY A 93 -12.69 -14.70 10.95
N PRO A 94 -13.70 -14.47 11.78
CA PRO A 94 -13.73 -13.37 12.73
C PRO A 94 -12.82 -13.63 13.94
N ASP A 95 -11.63 -14.19 13.72
CA ASP A 95 -10.67 -14.36 14.80
C ASP A 95 -9.91 -13.04 15.02
N GLU A 96 -10.65 -12.07 15.55
CA GLU A 96 -10.11 -10.79 16.02
C GLU A 96 -9.04 -11.00 17.10
N ALA A 97 -9.03 -12.16 17.75
CA ALA A 97 -8.15 -12.47 18.87
C ALA A 97 -6.66 -12.43 18.51
N GLY A 98 -6.27 -12.91 17.32
CA GLY A 98 -4.85 -12.96 16.94
C GLY A 98 -4.23 -11.57 16.82
N GLY A 99 -4.92 -10.64 16.15
CA GLY A 99 -4.46 -9.26 16.01
C GLY A 99 -4.39 -8.52 17.35
N ASP A 100 -5.39 -8.68 18.21
CA ASP A 100 -5.45 -8.03 19.52
C ASP A 100 -4.39 -8.59 20.49
N VAL A 101 -4.11 -9.90 20.43
CA VAL A 101 -3.02 -10.51 21.21
C VAL A 101 -1.68 -9.97 20.80
N PHE A 102 -1.43 -9.81 19.48
CA PHE A 102 -0.19 -9.25 18.98
C PHE A 102 -0.03 -7.76 19.35
N GLU A 103 -1.07 -6.96 19.22
CA GLU A 103 -1.06 -5.56 19.66
C GLU A 103 -0.84 -5.44 21.18
N GLY A 104 -1.42 -6.37 21.95
CA GLY A 104 -1.14 -6.50 23.39
C GLY A 104 0.33 -6.77 23.69
N LEU A 105 0.99 -7.62 22.90
CA LEU A 105 2.43 -7.87 23.01
C LEU A 105 3.23 -6.61 22.70
N LEU A 106 2.91 -5.88 21.62
CA LEU A 106 3.59 -4.63 21.28
C LEU A 106 3.51 -3.61 22.42
N ASN A 107 2.34 -3.48 23.07
CA ASN A 107 2.17 -2.65 24.24
C ASN A 107 3.07 -3.06 25.42
N ARG A 108 3.20 -4.37 25.68
CA ARG A 108 4.06 -4.91 26.75
C ARG A 108 5.54 -4.69 26.46
N LEU A 109 5.92 -4.68 25.17
CA LEU A 109 7.28 -4.36 24.72
C LEU A 109 7.59 -2.85 24.73
N GLY A 110 6.62 -2.02 25.14
CA GLY A 110 6.81 -0.58 25.26
C GLY A 110 6.52 0.21 23.98
N LEU A 111 6.05 -0.44 22.91
CA LEU A 111 5.60 0.26 21.73
C LEU A 111 4.23 0.92 21.98
N ARG A 112 3.93 1.99 21.24
CA ARG A 112 2.65 2.68 21.31
C ARG A 112 2.13 2.97 19.90
N PRO A 113 0.78 2.90 19.70
CA PRO A 113 0.21 3.32 18.43
C PRO A 113 0.37 4.83 18.28
N PHE A 114 0.80 5.29 17.11
CA PHE A 114 1.01 6.71 16.87
C PHE A 114 0.25 7.23 15.62
N ILE A 115 -0.05 6.36 14.65
CA ILE A 115 -0.87 6.69 13.47
C ILE A 115 -1.81 5.53 13.18
N ARG A 116 -3.02 5.88 12.75
CA ARG A 116 -3.96 4.97 12.11
C ARG A 116 -4.22 5.46 10.69
N LYS A 117 -4.29 4.52 9.73
CA LYS A 117 -4.61 4.77 8.33
C LYS A 117 -5.68 3.78 7.90
N GLU A 118 -6.74 4.30 7.30
CA GLU A 118 -7.80 3.51 6.70
C GLU A 118 -7.82 3.79 5.20
N LYS A 119 -7.85 2.75 4.38
CA LYS A 119 -8.08 2.89 2.95
C LYS A 119 -9.02 1.81 2.43
N GLN A 120 -9.81 2.16 1.43
CA GLN A 120 -10.69 1.24 0.70
C GLN A 120 -10.57 1.51 -0.79
N GLY A 121 -10.66 0.47 -1.60
CA GLY A 121 -10.46 0.63 -3.03
C GLY A 121 -10.60 -0.65 -3.83
N TRP A 122 -9.99 -0.61 -4.99
CA TRP A 122 -10.02 -1.67 -5.99
C TRP A 122 -8.63 -1.92 -6.53
N ALA A 123 -8.36 -3.17 -6.95
CA ALA A 123 -7.10 -3.59 -7.50
C ALA A 123 -7.25 -4.26 -8.86
N TRP A 124 -6.28 -4.00 -9.74
CA TRP A 124 -6.13 -4.62 -11.07
C TRP A 124 -4.69 -5.05 -11.29
N THR A 125 -4.50 -6.04 -12.15
CA THR A 125 -3.20 -6.33 -12.75
C THR A 125 -3.19 -5.82 -14.18
N VAL A 126 -2.11 -5.10 -14.57
CA VAL A 126 -1.99 -4.47 -15.90
C VAL A 126 -0.69 -4.92 -16.57
N GLY A 127 -0.82 -5.42 -17.82
CA GLY A 127 0.32 -5.77 -18.67
C GLY A 127 1.04 -7.08 -18.31
N THR A 128 2.15 -7.34 -19.01
CA THR A 128 3.00 -8.52 -18.82
C THR A 128 4.47 -8.10 -18.88
N PRO A 129 5.29 -8.35 -17.85
CA PRO A 129 4.92 -8.82 -16.50
C PRO A 129 3.87 -7.91 -15.83
N PRO A 130 3.08 -8.40 -14.85
CA PRO A 130 2.00 -7.61 -14.29
C PRO A 130 2.50 -6.44 -13.45
N VAL A 131 1.81 -5.30 -13.55
CA VAL A 131 1.85 -4.19 -12.59
C VAL A 131 0.59 -4.27 -11.76
N LEU A 132 0.69 -4.29 -10.44
CA LEU A 132 -0.46 -4.12 -9.56
C LEU A 132 -0.84 -2.64 -9.54
N ALA A 133 -2.11 -2.35 -9.82
CA ALA A 133 -2.68 -1.02 -9.74
C ALA A 133 -3.77 -1.00 -8.67
N GLU A 134 -3.55 -0.27 -7.58
CA GLU A 134 -4.53 -0.06 -6.51
C GLU A 134 -5.08 1.38 -6.57
N LEU A 135 -6.37 1.51 -6.84
CA LEU A 135 -7.10 2.78 -6.78
C LEU A 135 -7.86 2.85 -5.48
N SER A 136 -7.50 3.77 -4.58
CA SER A 136 -8.03 3.81 -3.23
C SER A 136 -8.40 5.21 -2.73
N MET A 137 -9.47 5.28 -1.94
CA MET A 137 -9.75 6.37 -1.05
C MET A 137 -9.01 6.15 0.26
N VAL A 138 -8.12 7.06 0.61
CA VAL A 138 -7.44 7.11 1.91
C VAL A 138 -8.16 8.13 2.77
N LYS A 139 -8.64 7.70 3.93
CA LYS A 139 -9.37 8.55 4.87
C LYS A 139 -8.53 9.77 5.26
N ASP A 140 -9.15 10.94 5.26
CA ASP A 140 -8.55 12.25 5.55
C ASP A 140 -7.51 12.75 4.52
N LEU A 141 -7.21 11.98 3.45
CA LEU A 141 -6.26 12.39 2.42
C LEU A 141 -6.87 12.47 1.02
N GLY A 142 -7.91 11.68 0.70
CA GLY A 142 -8.54 11.65 -0.62
C GLY A 142 -8.11 10.45 -1.47
N TRP A 143 -8.23 10.60 -2.79
CA TRP A 143 -8.00 9.51 -3.75
C TRP A 143 -6.53 9.42 -4.17
N PHE A 144 -6.06 8.18 -4.29
CA PHE A 144 -4.72 7.85 -4.78
C PHE A 144 -4.77 6.64 -5.71
N LEU A 145 -3.85 6.65 -6.67
CA LEU A 145 -3.45 5.48 -7.44
C LEU A 145 -2.06 5.06 -6.95
N GLU A 146 -1.91 3.79 -6.59
CA GLU A 146 -0.62 3.14 -6.32
C GLU A 146 -0.37 2.14 -7.45
N LEU A 147 0.80 2.23 -8.08
CA LEU A 147 1.29 1.31 -9.10
C LEU A 147 2.51 0.60 -8.54
N GLU A 148 2.49 -0.74 -8.52
CA GLU A 148 3.51 -1.54 -7.86
C GLU A 148 4.04 -2.64 -8.78
N ILE A 149 5.37 -2.84 -8.73
CA ILE A 149 6.07 -3.98 -9.32
C ILE A 149 6.84 -4.69 -8.21
N LEU A 150 6.63 -6.00 -8.09
CA LEU A 150 7.43 -6.86 -7.23
C LEU A 150 8.66 -7.34 -8.00
N ALA A 151 9.85 -6.97 -7.54
CA ALA A 151 11.12 -7.44 -8.05
C ALA A 151 11.70 -8.53 -7.14
N GLU A 152 12.37 -9.53 -7.72
CA GLU A 152 12.98 -10.63 -6.95
C GLU A 152 14.20 -10.17 -6.14
N GLU A 153 14.89 -9.13 -6.61
CA GLU A 153 16.08 -8.58 -6.00
C GLU A 153 16.20 -7.06 -6.18
N LYS A 154 17.01 -6.42 -5.33
CA LYS A 154 17.34 -4.99 -5.42
C LYS A 154 18.50 -4.78 -6.39
N ASP A 155 18.21 -4.80 -7.69
CA ASP A 155 19.17 -4.51 -8.78
C ASP A 155 18.85 -3.16 -9.43
N GLU A 156 19.88 -2.34 -9.66
CA GLU A 156 19.70 -0.97 -10.21
C GLU A 156 19.07 -0.95 -11.60
N ARG A 157 19.32 -1.97 -12.46
CA ARG A 157 18.71 -2.08 -13.78
C ARG A 157 17.23 -2.43 -13.64
N ILE A 158 16.89 -3.38 -12.76
CA ILE A 158 15.49 -3.77 -12.48
C ILE A 158 14.72 -2.57 -11.94
N ILE A 159 15.31 -1.81 -11.03
CA ILE A 159 14.69 -0.59 -10.48
C ILE A 159 14.45 0.44 -11.59
N ALA A 160 15.44 0.69 -12.45
CA ALA A 160 15.32 1.65 -13.54
C ALA A 160 14.26 1.23 -14.59
N GLU A 161 14.23 -0.06 -14.96
CA GLU A 161 13.22 -0.61 -15.88
C GLU A 161 11.82 -0.55 -15.27
N SER A 162 11.68 -0.92 -14.01
CA SER A 162 10.41 -0.85 -13.27
C SER A 162 9.90 0.59 -13.20
N ARG A 163 10.77 1.54 -12.83
CA ARG A 163 10.44 2.96 -12.83
C ARG A 163 9.91 3.43 -14.18
N LYS A 164 10.60 3.08 -15.28
CA LYS A 164 10.17 3.45 -16.63
C LYS A 164 8.78 2.89 -16.95
N ARG A 165 8.51 1.64 -16.57
CA ARG A 165 7.20 1.00 -16.78
C ARG A 165 6.10 1.66 -15.97
N LEU A 166 6.36 1.97 -14.69
CA LEU A 166 5.39 2.65 -13.84
C LEU A 166 5.02 4.04 -14.40
N LEU A 167 6.02 4.82 -14.83
CA LEU A 167 5.80 6.12 -15.47
C LEU A 167 5.05 6.01 -16.79
N SER A 168 5.37 5.02 -17.64
CA SER A 168 4.64 4.78 -18.90
C SER A 168 3.18 4.38 -18.65
N LEU A 169 2.91 3.60 -17.61
CA LEU A 169 1.54 3.27 -17.24
C LEU A 169 0.78 4.48 -16.68
N LEU A 170 1.45 5.33 -15.89
CA LEU A 170 0.87 6.58 -15.41
C LEU A 170 0.43 7.48 -16.59
N GLU A 171 1.30 7.63 -17.60
CA GLU A 171 0.99 8.35 -18.84
C GLU A 171 -0.18 7.71 -19.61
N THR A 172 -0.20 6.39 -19.74
CA THR A 172 -1.30 5.65 -20.39
C THR A 172 -2.64 5.86 -19.67
N LEU A 173 -2.60 6.04 -18.35
CA LEU A 173 -3.76 6.37 -17.53
C LEU A 173 -4.14 7.86 -17.59
N ASP A 174 -3.39 8.68 -18.33
CA ASP A 174 -3.59 10.13 -18.50
C ASP A 174 -3.49 10.88 -17.15
N ILE A 175 -2.51 10.47 -16.34
CA ILE A 175 -2.22 11.08 -15.06
C ILE A 175 -0.97 11.94 -15.21
N PRO A 176 -1.05 13.28 -14.95
CA PRO A 176 0.09 14.16 -15.04
C PRO A 176 1.23 13.77 -14.08
N PRO A 177 2.50 13.84 -14.51
CA PRO A 177 3.64 13.49 -13.65
C PRO A 177 3.75 14.33 -12.37
N GLU A 178 3.26 15.56 -12.40
CA GLU A 178 3.21 16.44 -11.23
C GLU A 178 2.23 16.00 -10.14
N TRP A 179 1.36 15.01 -10.42
CA TRP A 179 0.47 14.40 -9.43
C TRP A 179 1.14 13.26 -8.66
N VAL A 180 2.39 12.92 -9.03
CA VAL A 180 3.16 11.92 -8.26
C VAL A 180 3.43 12.44 -6.86
N GLU A 181 3.05 11.66 -5.86
CA GLU A 181 3.20 11.97 -4.45
C GLU A 181 4.25 11.06 -3.82
N SER A 182 5.40 11.60 -3.50
CA SER A 182 6.52 10.86 -2.90
C SER A 182 6.44 10.73 -1.38
N ARG A 183 5.63 11.58 -0.72
CA ARG A 183 5.51 11.53 0.74
C ARG A 183 4.77 10.28 1.20
N PRO A 184 5.25 9.59 2.23
CA PRO A 184 4.51 8.51 2.86
C PRO A 184 3.16 8.97 3.42
N TYR A 185 2.15 8.11 3.39
CA TYR A 185 0.84 8.42 4.00
C TYR A 185 0.95 8.80 5.47
N THR A 186 1.86 8.16 6.23
CA THR A 186 2.09 8.47 7.65
C THR A 186 2.57 9.91 7.85
N GLU A 187 3.37 10.44 6.93
CA GLU A 187 3.81 11.84 6.94
C GLU A 187 2.65 12.77 6.61
N MET A 188 1.88 12.47 5.56
CA MET A 188 0.73 13.30 5.16
C MET A 188 -0.33 13.35 6.26
N LEU A 189 -0.64 12.22 6.93
CA LEU A 189 -1.60 12.15 8.03
C LEU A 189 -1.13 12.89 9.29
N LYS A 190 0.17 12.99 9.53
CA LYS A 190 0.73 13.82 10.63
C LYS A 190 0.50 15.30 10.36
N ASN A 191 0.79 15.74 9.14
CA ASN A 191 0.74 17.14 8.74
C ASN A 191 -0.70 17.67 8.55
N GLY A 192 -1.68 16.80 8.29
CA GLY A 192 -3.10 17.17 8.17
C GLY A 192 -3.85 17.30 9.49
N LYS A 193 -3.21 17.02 10.63
CA LYS A 193 -3.78 17.17 11.99
C LYS A 193 -3.29 18.42 12.72
N ALA A 194 -2.60 19.35 12.02
CA ALA A 194 -2.15 20.62 12.55
C ALA A 194 -3.21 21.71 12.36
#